data_074f52f100e1d3d97fd4309eafa45e80
#
_entry.id   074f52f100e1d3d97fd4309eafa45e80
#
_cell.length_a   1.000
_cell.length_b   1.000
_cell.length_c   1.000
_cell.angle_alpha   90.00
_cell.angle_beta   90.00
_cell.angle_gamma   90.00
#
_symmetry.space_group_name_H-M   'P 1'
#
loop_
_entity.id
_entity.type
_entity.pdbx_description
1 polymer ?
#
loop_
_entity_poly.entity_id
_entity_poly.type
_entity_poly.pdbx_seq_one_letter_code
_entity_poly.pdbx_strand_id
1 'polypeptide(L)'
;ALNLGFSGFRRGSYDFYKSDWKYLNDKSTRGIINDTNTIGAVRGVMIPAGVSSVYDQNLGKNLKRPFLHVRYRASNTESRKMKTWTTGSVGATTSDLDAMEMHFLSERCLVVQGANNFMLMN
;
A
#
# COMPACT_ATOMS: atom_id res chain seq x y z
N ALA A 1 3.75 -4.41 -29.45
CA ALA A 1 4.88 -3.78 -28.77
C ALA A 1 5.95 -4.82 -28.47
N LEU A 2 7.10 -4.64 -29.06
CA LEU A 2 8.26 -5.46 -28.77
C LEU A 2 8.62 -5.29 -27.29
N ASN A 3 8.67 -6.39 -26.58
CA ASN A 3 8.92 -6.43 -25.13
C ASN A 3 10.40 -6.17 -24.82
N LEU A 4 10.84 -4.97 -25.07
CA LEU A 4 12.20 -4.52 -24.73
C LEU A 4 12.26 -3.84 -23.35
N GLY A 5 11.65 -4.48 -22.36
CA GLY A 5 11.63 -3.95 -21.00
C GLY A 5 10.57 -2.86 -20.75
N PHE A 6 9.60 -2.71 -21.64
CA PHE A 6 8.50 -1.78 -21.41
C PHE A 6 7.50 -2.33 -20.40
N SER A 7 7.23 -1.56 -19.37
CA SER A 7 6.28 -1.90 -18.32
C SER A 7 4.85 -1.42 -18.62
N GLY A 8 4.59 -0.88 -19.81
CA GLY A 8 3.30 -0.32 -20.14
C GLY A 8 2.96 -0.35 -21.63
N PHE A 9 1.70 -0.10 -21.94
CA PHE A 9 1.19 0.04 -23.31
C PHE A 9 0.07 1.07 -23.35
N ARG A 10 -0.18 1.61 -24.55
CA ARG A 10 -1.28 2.55 -24.77
C ARG A 10 -2.34 1.90 -25.67
N ARG A 11 -3.58 2.08 -25.29
CA ARG A 11 -4.73 1.71 -26.13
C ARG A 11 -5.75 2.85 -26.14
N GLY A 12 -5.92 3.45 -27.30
CA GLY A 12 -6.76 4.64 -27.42
C GLY A 12 -6.16 5.82 -26.63
N SER A 13 -6.94 6.42 -25.77
CA SER A 13 -6.53 7.52 -24.90
C SER A 13 -6.03 7.06 -23.53
N TYR A 14 -5.93 5.74 -23.30
CA TYR A 14 -5.53 5.17 -22.03
C TYR A 14 -4.14 4.59 -22.06
N ASP A 15 -3.36 4.89 -21.04
CA ASP A 15 -2.04 4.31 -20.79
C ASP A 15 -2.16 3.29 -19.67
N PHE A 16 -1.65 2.07 -19.92
CA PHE A 16 -1.66 0.98 -18.95
C PHE A 16 -0.22 0.67 -18.54
N TYR A 17 0.03 0.67 -17.25
CA TYR A 17 1.31 0.31 -16.66
C TYR A 17 1.18 -0.99 -15.90
N LYS A 18 2.06 -1.94 -16.16
CA LYS A 18 2.09 -3.24 -15.50
C LYS A 18 3.11 -3.24 -14.38
N SER A 19 2.72 -3.74 -13.23
CA SER A 19 3.61 -4.04 -12.12
C SER A 19 3.32 -5.46 -11.63
N ASP A 20 4.36 -6.23 -11.39
CA ASP A 20 4.23 -7.59 -10.90
C ASP A 20 4.30 -7.63 -9.37
N TRP A 21 3.25 -8.17 -8.76
CA TRP A 21 3.16 -8.33 -7.33
C TRP A 21 3.12 -9.81 -6.98
N LYS A 22 4.20 -10.30 -6.39
CA LYS A 22 4.35 -11.71 -6.00
C LYS A 22 3.25 -12.19 -5.05
N TYR A 23 2.71 -11.30 -4.22
CA TYR A 23 1.67 -11.63 -3.25
C TYR A 23 0.34 -12.03 -3.89
N LEU A 24 0.06 -11.61 -5.11
CA LEU A 24 -1.13 -12.02 -5.85
C LEU A 24 -0.98 -13.43 -6.43
N ASN A 25 0.24 -13.93 -6.56
CA ASN A 25 0.53 -15.27 -7.08
C ASN A 25 0.66 -16.33 -5.98
N ASP A 26 0.86 -15.91 -4.74
CA ASP A 26 1.05 -16.81 -3.61
C ASP A 26 -0.28 -17.10 -2.92
N LYS A 27 -0.64 -18.37 -2.83
CA LYS A 27 -1.88 -18.82 -2.17
C LYS A 27 -1.93 -18.44 -0.69
N SER A 28 -0.81 -18.42 0.00
CA SER A 28 -0.76 -18.10 1.42
C SER A 28 -1.01 -16.64 1.72
N THR A 29 -0.67 -15.75 0.79
CA THR A 29 -0.79 -14.30 0.98
C THR A 29 -2.03 -13.69 0.35
N ARG A 30 -2.69 -14.41 -0.57
CA ARG A 30 -3.92 -13.92 -1.21
C ARG A 30 -5.13 -13.82 -0.28
N GLY A 31 -5.08 -14.46 0.88
CA GLY A 31 -6.11 -14.38 1.90
C GLY A 31 -7.48 -14.89 1.46
N ILE A 32 -8.51 -14.34 2.05
CA ILE A 32 -9.90 -14.78 1.90
C ILE A 32 -10.43 -14.58 0.48
N ILE A 33 -9.92 -13.61 -0.25
CA ILE A 33 -10.42 -13.26 -1.60
C ILE A 33 -9.99 -14.29 -2.64
N ASN A 34 -8.93 -15.02 -2.37
CA ASN A 34 -8.34 -15.96 -3.30
C ASN A 34 -8.31 -17.38 -2.71
N ASP A 35 -9.46 -17.85 -2.32
CA ASP A 35 -9.61 -19.23 -1.90
C ASP A 35 -9.09 -20.19 -2.97
N THR A 36 -8.81 -21.40 -2.54
CA THR A 36 -8.29 -22.51 -3.36
C THR A 36 -9.10 -22.81 -4.62
N ASN A 37 -10.33 -22.32 -4.68
CA ASN A 37 -11.17 -22.42 -5.85
C ASN A 37 -10.78 -21.41 -6.91
N THR A 38 -10.60 -21.90 -8.11
CA THR A 38 -10.27 -21.11 -9.30
C THR A 38 -11.36 -20.13 -9.72
N ILE A 39 -12.57 -20.30 -9.22
CA ILE A 39 -13.71 -19.44 -9.52
C ILE A 39 -13.70 -18.27 -8.52
N GLY A 40 -13.46 -17.05 -9.04
CA GLY A 40 -13.42 -15.84 -8.23
C GLY A 40 -12.06 -15.48 -7.65
N ALA A 41 -11.02 -16.26 -7.93
CA ALA A 41 -9.67 -15.92 -7.50
C ALA A 41 -9.18 -14.64 -8.19
N VAL A 42 -8.75 -13.66 -7.40
CA VAL A 42 -8.20 -12.41 -7.94
C VAL A 42 -6.71 -12.59 -8.20
N ARG A 43 -6.31 -12.53 -9.46
CA ARG A 43 -4.91 -12.65 -9.90
C ARG A 43 -4.27 -11.33 -10.24
N GLY A 44 -5.07 -10.31 -10.40
CA GLY A 44 -4.60 -8.98 -10.68
C GLY A 44 -5.66 -7.93 -10.33
N VAL A 45 -5.21 -6.72 -10.17
CA VAL A 45 -6.07 -5.57 -9.91
C VAL A 45 -5.68 -4.44 -10.83
N MET A 46 -6.64 -3.87 -11.52
CA MET A 46 -6.43 -2.65 -12.29
C MET A 46 -6.87 -1.46 -11.42
N ILE A 47 -5.93 -0.58 -11.16
CA ILE A 47 -6.13 0.58 -10.29
C ILE A 47 -6.09 1.84 -11.16
N PRO A 48 -7.09 2.72 -11.09
CA PRO A 48 -7.03 3.96 -11.82
C PRO A 48 -5.90 4.85 -11.29
N ALA A 49 -5.06 5.33 -12.19
CA ALA A 49 -4.07 6.33 -11.89
C ALA A 49 -4.73 7.72 -11.85
N GLY A 50 -4.19 8.61 -11.09
CA GLY A 50 -4.73 9.94 -10.92
C GLY A 50 -5.35 10.15 -9.54
N VAL A 51 -6.25 11.10 -9.44
CA VAL A 51 -6.81 11.52 -8.16
C VAL A 51 -8.33 11.44 -8.18
N SER A 52 -8.88 10.96 -7.08
CA SER A 52 -10.31 11.00 -6.78
C SER A 52 -10.62 12.27 -5.99
N SER A 53 -11.75 12.91 -6.29
CA SER A 53 -12.24 14.05 -5.53
C SER A 53 -13.35 13.60 -4.61
N VAL A 54 -13.16 13.80 -3.31
CA VAL A 54 -14.15 13.45 -2.27
C VAL A 54 -14.44 14.69 -1.44
N TYR A 55 -15.71 14.96 -1.23
CA TYR A 55 -16.16 16.05 -0.36
C TYR A 55 -15.95 15.66 1.11
N ASP A 56 -15.17 16.46 1.83
CA ASP A 56 -14.95 16.29 3.25
C ASP A 56 -15.89 17.23 4.02
N GLN A 57 -16.83 16.65 4.75
CA GLN A 57 -17.81 17.41 5.51
C GLN A 57 -17.18 18.21 6.65
N ASN A 58 -16.09 17.71 7.24
CA ASN A 58 -15.42 18.38 8.34
C ASN A 58 -14.64 19.62 7.88
N LEU A 59 -14.09 19.55 6.68
CA LEU A 59 -13.33 20.65 6.10
C LEU A 59 -14.17 21.53 5.16
N GLY A 60 -15.37 21.09 4.81
CA GLY A 60 -16.26 21.82 3.92
C GLY A 60 -15.73 22.02 2.49
N LYS A 61 -14.85 21.16 2.03
CA LYS A 61 -14.23 21.25 0.71
C LYS A 61 -13.95 19.89 0.08
N ASN A 62 -13.77 19.91 -1.23
CA ASN A 62 -13.33 18.73 -1.97
C ASN A 62 -11.84 18.48 -1.76
N LEU A 63 -11.51 17.27 -1.36
CA LEU A 63 -10.13 16.80 -1.26
C LEU A 63 -9.80 15.92 -2.45
N LYS A 64 -8.71 16.24 -3.13
CA LYS A 64 -8.16 15.42 -4.19
C LYS A 64 -7.08 14.51 -3.63
N ARG A 65 -7.28 13.21 -3.75
CA ARG A 65 -6.32 12.19 -3.29
C ARG A 65 -6.25 11.05 -4.29
N PRO A 66 -5.12 10.34 -4.38
CA PRO A 66 -5.05 9.13 -5.20
C PRO A 66 -6.12 8.11 -4.81
N PHE A 67 -6.58 7.33 -5.78
CA PHE A 67 -7.59 6.29 -5.54
C PHE A 67 -7.14 5.26 -4.51
N LEU A 68 -5.87 4.93 -4.51
CA LEU A 68 -5.25 4.06 -3.52
C LEU A 68 -4.13 4.83 -2.84
N HIS A 69 -4.22 5.02 -1.54
CA HIS A 69 -3.18 5.72 -0.79
C HIS A 69 -3.04 5.18 0.62
N VAL A 70 -1.94 5.50 1.23
CA VAL A 70 -1.66 5.13 2.62
C VAL A 70 -1.74 6.38 3.48
N ARG A 71 -2.48 6.28 4.57
CA ARG A 71 -2.47 7.26 5.65
C ARG A 71 -1.64 6.75 6.80
N TYR A 72 -0.90 7.61 7.42
CA TYR A 72 -0.15 7.30 8.63
C TYR A 72 -0.43 8.34 9.70
N ARG A 73 -0.27 7.92 10.94
CA ARG A 73 -0.48 8.80 12.07
C ARG A 73 0.66 9.82 12.13
N ALA A 74 0.32 11.09 12.05
CA ALA A 74 1.25 12.20 12.27
C ALA A 74 1.08 12.73 13.69
N SER A 75 2.19 13.09 14.31
CA SER A 75 2.22 13.77 15.59
C SER A 75 3.23 14.91 15.51
N ASN A 76 2.95 15.99 16.21
CA ASN A 76 3.87 17.14 16.28
C ASN A 76 5.17 16.82 17.03
N THR A 77 5.11 15.84 17.93
CA THR A 77 6.24 15.45 18.77
C THR A 77 6.98 14.22 18.25
N GLU A 78 6.31 13.35 17.50
CA GLU A 78 6.87 12.08 17.09
C GLU A 78 6.24 11.58 15.79
N SER A 79 7.06 11.23 14.81
CA SER A 79 6.58 10.66 13.55
C SER A 79 6.23 9.18 13.73
N ARG A 80 4.97 8.84 13.51
CA ARG A 80 4.49 7.44 13.54
C ARG A 80 4.54 6.74 12.18
N LYS A 81 5.06 7.42 11.17
CA LYS A 81 5.26 6.82 9.85
C LYS A 81 6.31 5.72 9.90
N MET A 82 7.41 6.01 10.53
CA MET A 82 8.47 5.06 10.80
C MET A 82 9.22 5.54 12.03
N LYS A 83 9.04 4.85 13.13
CA LYS A 83 9.78 5.08 14.36
C LYS A 83 10.76 3.95 14.56
N THR A 84 12.01 4.29 14.81
CA THR A 84 13.05 3.34 15.13
C THR A 84 13.75 3.74 16.41
N TRP A 85 14.04 2.77 17.26
CA TRP A 85 14.84 3.00 18.46
C TRP A 85 15.64 1.75 18.78
N THR A 86 16.71 1.95 19.53
CA THR A 86 17.59 0.88 19.96
C THR A 86 17.59 0.80 21.47
N THR A 87 17.62 -0.40 22.00
CA THR A 87 17.80 -0.69 23.42
C THR A 87 18.99 -1.65 23.57
N GLY A 88 19.71 -1.57 24.66
CA GLY A 88 20.83 -2.46 24.92
C GLY A 88 22.01 -1.76 25.58
N SER A 89 23.16 -2.44 25.60
CA SER A 89 24.39 -1.96 26.24
C SER A 89 25.03 -0.75 25.58
N VAL A 90 24.62 -0.43 24.34
CA VAL A 90 25.15 0.68 23.53
C VAL A 90 23.99 1.57 23.06
N GLY A 91 23.26 2.17 23.96
CA GLY A 91 22.13 3.02 23.58
C GLY A 91 21.73 3.96 24.70
N ALA A 92 20.68 4.77 24.45
CA ALA A 92 20.11 5.67 25.43
C ALA A 92 19.44 4.96 26.62
N THR A 93 19.06 3.69 26.43
CA THR A 93 18.49 2.81 27.45
C THR A 93 19.42 1.61 27.66
N THR A 94 19.94 1.49 28.86
CA THR A 94 20.82 0.37 29.24
C THR A 94 19.99 -0.87 29.54
N SER A 95 20.51 -2.03 29.13
CA SER A 95 19.95 -3.35 29.45
C SER A 95 21.01 -4.16 30.18
N ASP A 96 20.59 -5.03 31.10
CA ASP A 96 21.48 -5.97 31.81
C ASP A 96 22.03 -7.07 30.89
N LEU A 97 21.41 -7.23 29.71
CA LEU A 97 21.88 -8.14 28.69
C LEU A 97 22.92 -7.46 27.81
N ASP A 98 24.03 -8.15 27.56
CA ASP A 98 25.04 -7.73 26.59
C ASP A 98 24.53 -7.98 25.16
N ALA A 99 23.44 -7.32 24.82
CA ALA A 99 22.76 -7.44 23.55
C ALA A 99 22.17 -6.10 23.15
N MET A 100 22.11 -5.84 21.86
CA MET A 100 21.47 -4.66 21.27
C MET A 100 20.19 -5.09 20.54
N GLU A 101 19.09 -4.44 20.84
CA GLU A 101 17.81 -4.67 20.16
C GLU A 101 17.45 -3.45 19.33
N MET A 102 17.03 -3.67 18.10
CA MET A 102 16.44 -2.67 17.23
C MET A 102 14.95 -2.85 17.15
N HIS A 103 14.22 -1.78 17.42
CA HIS A 103 12.76 -1.77 17.36
C HIS A 103 12.28 -0.87 16.24
N PHE A 104 11.22 -1.31 15.56
CA PHE A 104 10.58 -0.58 14.48
C PHE A 104 9.09 -0.49 14.76
N LEU A 105 8.52 0.68 14.55
CA LEU A 105 7.09 0.90 14.69
C LEU A 105 6.58 1.75 13.53
N SER A 106 5.46 1.33 12.95
CA SER A 106 4.78 2.09 11.92
C SER A 106 3.27 1.96 12.09
N GLU A 107 2.58 3.07 12.17
CA GLU A 107 1.12 3.14 12.22
C GLU A 107 0.60 3.63 10.88
N ARG A 108 0.01 2.74 10.10
CA ARG A 108 -0.46 3.00 8.75
C ARG A 108 -1.85 2.43 8.54
N CYS A 109 -2.59 3.07 7.66
CA CYS A 109 -3.88 2.60 7.18
C CYS A 109 -3.92 2.73 5.66
N LEU A 110 -4.36 1.66 5.00
CA LEU A 110 -4.61 1.68 3.57
C LEU A 110 -6.00 2.26 3.32
N VAL A 111 -6.10 3.22 2.42
CA VAL A 111 -7.35 3.88 2.05
C VAL A 111 -7.61 3.70 0.56
N VAL A 112 -8.80 3.23 0.25
CA VAL A 112 -9.31 3.08 -1.10
C VAL A 112 -10.46 4.07 -1.30
N GLN A 113 -10.37 4.90 -2.32
CA GLN A 113 -11.43 5.82 -2.72
C GLN A 113 -11.91 5.46 -4.11
N GLY A 114 -13.22 5.54 -4.34
CA GLY A 114 -13.80 5.19 -5.63
C GLY A 114 -13.57 3.73 -6.00
N ALA A 115 -13.85 2.82 -5.08
CA ALA A 115 -13.60 1.39 -5.26
C ALA A 115 -14.33 0.78 -6.47
N ASN A 116 -15.42 1.38 -6.90
CA ASN A 116 -16.17 0.99 -8.09
C ASN A 116 -15.41 1.21 -9.40
N ASN A 117 -14.35 2.00 -9.38
CA ASN A 117 -13.49 2.24 -10.53
C ASN A 117 -12.33 1.23 -10.65
N PHE A 118 -12.19 0.36 -9.67
CA PHE A 118 -11.19 -0.70 -9.69
C PHE A 118 -11.75 -1.92 -10.43
N MET A 119 -10.89 -2.61 -11.16
CA MET A 119 -11.25 -3.85 -11.82
C MET A 119 -10.42 -4.99 -11.25
N LEU A 120 -11.11 -6.03 -10.81
CA LEU A 120 -10.45 -7.25 -10.34
C LEU A 120 -10.34 -8.23 -11.51
N MET A 121 -9.16 -8.78 -11.70
CA MET A 121 -8.87 -9.77 -12.74
C MET A 121 -8.64 -11.13 -12.09
N ASN A 122 -9.33 -12.13 -12.57
CA ASN A 122 -9.15 -13.53 -12.16
C ASN A 122 -8.61 -14.42 -13.29
#